data_d9a8598409488872770daf820b914522
#
_entry.id   d9a8598409488872770daf820b914522
#
_cell.length_a   1.000
_cell.length_b   1.000
_cell.length_c   1.000
_cell.angle_alpha   90.00
_cell.angle_beta   90.00
_cell.angle_gamma   90.00
#
_symmetry.space_group_name_H-M   'P 1'
#
loop_
_entity.id
_entity.type
_entity.pdbx_description
1 polymer ?
#
loop_
_entity_poly.entity_id
_entity_poly.type
_entity_poly.pdbx_seq_one_letter_code
_entity_poly.pdbx_strand_id
1 'polypeptide(L)'
;AIIGTYTGTAFIDVTDSAKEVAFVSGPSSIWREMKTYKNYAYVVTEGGGGTQIIDLTNLPNNVSLVQSFVYTNGSKTSSRAHTIEIFNGILYLNGCATWSPGGILIFSLTNPTAPQFLGEYSGRYIHDCYVRNDTIFAAAVNSGGGIDIVNATNKTSPSLIARITYSGSGTHNTWTTTDRHYVFSTDEVGSTAKNLKVWDLTTLPTPPSSPSATYSYNPADIIHNVTVRGNYAYIEIGRAYV
;
A
#
# COMPACT_ATOMS: atom_id res chain seq x y z
N ALA A 1 13.83 2.69 -13.46
CA ALA A 1 13.20 2.99 -12.17
C ALA A 1 12.03 3.95 -12.37
N ILE A 2 11.04 3.91 -11.46
CA ILE A 2 9.90 4.85 -11.41
C ILE A 2 9.98 5.54 -10.06
N ILE A 3 9.98 6.87 -10.04
CA ILE A 3 10.22 7.68 -8.84
C ILE A 3 9.10 8.71 -8.69
N GLY A 4 8.43 8.71 -7.55
CA GLY A 4 7.51 9.77 -7.16
C GLY A 4 8.28 11.04 -6.82
N THR A 5 7.83 12.17 -7.36
CA THR A 5 8.33 13.51 -7.04
C THR A 5 7.18 14.40 -6.57
N TYR A 6 7.49 15.58 -6.04
CA TYR A 6 6.47 16.49 -5.55
C TYR A 6 5.42 16.88 -6.61
N THR A 7 5.83 17.02 -7.88
CA THR A 7 4.96 17.51 -8.97
C THR A 7 4.60 16.47 -10.01
N GLY A 8 4.99 15.20 -9.81
CA GLY A 8 4.71 14.15 -10.78
C GLY A 8 5.49 12.86 -10.55
N THR A 9 5.65 12.11 -11.60
CA THR A 9 6.36 10.82 -11.62
C THR A 9 7.45 10.84 -12.67
N ALA A 10 8.69 10.61 -12.26
CA ALA A 10 9.87 10.51 -13.13
C ALA A 10 10.13 9.04 -13.49
N PHE A 11 10.54 8.81 -14.73
CA PHE A 11 10.96 7.51 -15.25
C PHE A 11 12.45 7.58 -15.57
N ILE A 12 13.23 6.74 -14.91
CA ILE A 12 14.68 6.79 -14.94
C ILE A 12 15.21 5.51 -15.57
N ASP A 13 15.99 5.64 -16.64
CA ASP A 13 16.82 4.55 -17.13
C ASP A 13 18.02 4.39 -16.17
N VAL A 14 18.24 3.18 -15.69
CA VAL A 14 19.32 2.83 -14.75
C VAL A 14 20.21 1.73 -15.32
N THR A 15 20.21 1.53 -16.66
CA THR A 15 20.95 0.46 -17.31
C THR A 15 22.46 0.68 -17.16
N ASP A 16 22.95 1.87 -17.53
CA ASP A 16 24.38 2.23 -17.45
C ASP A 16 24.61 3.34 -16.42
N SER A 17 23.80 4.40 -16.52
CA SER A 17 23.84 5.54 -15.61
C SER A 17 22.41 6.06 -15.43
N ALA A 18 22.12 6.64 -14.26
CA ALA A 18 20.78 7.19 -14.01
C ALA A 18 20.48 8.36 -14.95
N LYS A 19 19.49 8.19 -15.82
CA LYS A 19 19.05 9.20 -16.80
C LYS A 19 17.52 9.26 -16.82
N GLU A 20 16.95 10.45 -16.59
CA GLU A 20 15.53 10.65 -16.80
C GLU A 20 15.17 10.50 -18.28
N VAL A 21 14.23 9.61 -18.59
CA VAL A 21 13.75 9.34 -19.94
C VAL A 21 12.34 9.90 -20.18
N ALA A 22 11.58 10.09 -19.12
CA ALA A 22 10.23 10.66 -19.20
C ALA A 22 9.78 11.22 -17.84
N PHE A 23 8.83 12.15 -17.87
CA PHE A 23 8.16 12.73 -16.72
C PHE A 23 6.67 12.87 -16.98
N VAL A 24 5.84 12.42 -16.06
CA VAL A 24 4.40 12.61 -16.08
C VAL A 24 3.99 13.53 -14.94
N SER A 25 3.49 14.72 -15.28
CA SER A 25 3.01 15.70 -14.30
C SER A 25 1.81 15.16 -13.51
N GLY A 26 1.70 15.55 -12.26
CA GLY A 26 0.58 15.21 -11.38
C GLY A 26 0.34 16.26 -10.31
N PRO A 27 -0.70 16.12 -9.50
CA PRO A 27 -0.98 17.03 -8.39
C PRO A 27 0.21 17.13 -7.44
N SER A 28 0.49 18.32 -6.92
CA SER A 28 1.55 18.53 -5.92
C SER A 28 1.25 17.74 -4.66
N SER A 29 2.20 16.91 -4.24
CA SER A 29 2.10 16.10 -3.02
C SER A 29 3.47 15.59 -2.58
N ILE A 30 3.70 15.53 -1.28
CA ILE A 30 4.85 14.86 -0.69
C ILE A 30 4.66 13.33 -0.61
N TRP A 31 3.42 12.86 -0.80
CA TRP A 31 3.05 11.44 -0.79
C TRP A 31 2.63 10.97 -2.17
N ARG A 32 3.40 10.04 -2.72
CA ARG A 32 3.12 9.44 -4.02
C ARG A 32 3.62 7.99 -4.03
N GLU A 33 2.70 7.07 -4.30
CA GLU A 33 3.03 5.67 -4.43
C GLU A 33 2.60 5.11 -5.79
N MET A 34 3.29 4.07 -6.24
CA MET A 34 3.03 3.46 -7.53
C MET A 34 3.25 1.95 -7.52
N LYS A 35 2.43 1.25 -8.30
CA LYS A 35 2.60 -0.17 -8.65
C LYS A 35 2.47 -0.35 -10.15
N THR A 36 3.07 -1.42 -10.66
CA THR A 36 2.94 -1.77 -12.08
C THR A 36 2.12 -3.04 -12.27
N TYR A 37 1.33 -3.06 -13.34
CA TYR A 37 0.62 -4.25 -13.79
C TYR A 37 0.56 -4.29 -15.31
N LYS A 38 1.01 -5.41 -15.91
CA LYS A 38 1.25 -5.49 -17.36
C LYS A 38 2.15 -4.34 -17.81
N ASN A 39 1.75 -3.62 -18.85
CA ASN A 39 2.50 -2.49 -19.41
C ASN A 39 2.06 -1.13 -18.83
N TYR A 40 1.47 -1.10 -17.65
CA TYR A 40 0.97 0.14 -17.05
C TYR A 40 1.55 0.36 -15.66
N ALA A 41 1.84 1.62 -15.35
CA ALA A 41 2.03 2.10 -13.98
C ALA A 41 0.74 2.76 -13.48
N TYR A 42 0.39 2.48 -12.24
CA TYR A 42 -0.71 3.09 -11.52
C TYR A 42 -0.12 3.92 -10.39
N VAL A 43 -0.41 5.21 -10.37
CA VAL A 43 0.17 6.14 -9.41
C VAL A 43 -0.93 6.84 -8.64
N VAL A 44 -0.82 6.79 -7.32
CA VAL A 44 -1.73 7.49 -6.40
C VAL A 44 -1.02 8.60 -5.65
N THR A 45 -1.80 9.55 -5.14
CA THR A 45 -1.30 10.66 -4.34
C THR A 45 -2.40 11.25 -3.47
N GLU A 46 -2.02 11.80 -2.32
CA GLU A 46 -2.92 12.59 -1.47
C GLU A 46 -3.24 13.97 -2.04
N GLY A 47 -2.48 14.43 -3.04
CA GLY A 47 -2.74 15.70 -3.75
C GLY A 47 -4.05 15.71 -4.55
N GLY A 48 -4.66 14.55 -4.76
CA GLY A 48 -5.91 14.41 -5.52
C GLY A 48 -5.69 14.05 -6.98
N GLY A 49 -6.74 14.22 -7.81
CA GLY A 49 -6.69 13.94 -9.25
C GLY A 49 -6.90 12.46 -9.62
N GLY A 50 -7.11 11.57 -8.64
CA GLY A 50 -7.35 10.14 -8.88
C GLY A 50 -6.06 9.33 -9.09
N THR A 51 -6.24 8.10 -9.55
CA THR A 51 -5.14 7.19 -9.90
C THR A 51 -4.69 7.46 -11.32
N GLN A 52 -3.46 7.95 -11.51
CA GLN A 52 -2.89 8.09 -12.86
C GLN A 52 -2.55 6.71 -13.41
N ILE A 53 -3.02 6.41 -14.61
CA ILE A 53 -2.70 5.19 -15.37
C ILE A 53 -1.77 5.60 -16.51
N ILE A 54 -0.54 5.11 -16.48
CA ILE A 54 0.54 5.52 -17.39
C ILE A 54 0.96 4.31 -18.22
N ASP A 55 0.94 4.44 -19.53
CA ASP A 55 1.40 3.41 -20.46
C ASP A 55 2.92 3.40 -20.53
N LEU A 56 3.51 2.24 -20.29
CA LEU A 56 4.95 1.97 -20.27
C LEU A 56 5.43 1.22 -21.53
N THR A 57 4.55 0.96 -22.50
CA THR A 57 4.84 0.08 -23.67
C THR A 57 6.06 0.57 -24.44
N ASN A 58 6.28 1.88 -24.50
CA ASN A 58 7.35 2.49 -25.30
C ASN A 58 8.63 2.81 -24.48
N LEU A 59 8.75 2.35 -23.23
CA LEU A 59 10.01 2.51 -22.50
C LEU A 59 11.17 1.81 -23.24
N PRO A 60 12.38 2.39 -23.22
CA PRO A 60 12.80 3.61 -22.53
C PRO A 60 12.58 4.91 -23.32
N ASN A 61 11.95 4.87 -24.48
CA ASN A 61 11.85 6.04 -25.37
C ASN A 61 10.86 7.08 -24.82
N ASN A 62 9.70 6.62 -24.35
CA ASN A 62 8.69 7.51 -23.81
C ASN A 62 7.65 6.73 -22.95
N VAL A 63 6.83 7.48 -22.19
CA VAL A 63 5.62 7.01 -21.53
C VAL A 63 4.47 7.97 -21.83
N SER A 64 3.21 7.51 -21.69
CA SER A 64 2.05 8.39 -21.88
C SER A 64 1.03 8.21 -20.78
N LEU A 65 0.49 9.33 -20.27
CA LEU A 65 -0.66 9.31 -19.37
C LEU A 65 -1.90 8.89 -20.17
N VAL A 66 -2.46 7.72 -19.82
CA VAL A 66 -3.70 7.23 -20.43
C VAL A 66 -4.89 7.99 -19.87
N GLN A 67 -4.97 8.05 -18.54
CA GLN A 67 -6.01 8.80 -17.82
C GLN A 67 -5.66 8.97 -16.34
N SER A 68 -6.39 9.84 -15.67
CA SER A 68 -6.50 9.93 -14.22
C SER A 68 -7.84 9.34 -13.79
N PHE A 69 -7.83 8.10 -13.33
CA PHE A 69 -9.02 7.34 -12.98
C PHE A 69 -9.60 7.79 -11.63
N VAL A 70 -10.87 8.12 -11.61
CA VAL A 70 -11.64 8.42 -10.39
C VAL A 70 -12.94 7.62 -10.41
N TYR A 71 -13.18 6.85 -9.36
CA TYR A 71 -14.46 6.19 -9.12
C TYR A 71 -15.31 7.01 -8.16
N THR A 72 -16.59 7.18 -8.45
CA THR A 72 -17.54 7.94 -7.66
C THR A 72 -18.80 7.12 -7.38
N ASN A 73 -19.28 7.16 -6.13
CA ASN A 73 -20.54 6.58 -5.70
C ASN A 73 -21.24 7.54 -4.73
N GLY A 74 -22.26 8.25 -5.21
CA GLY A 74 -22.88 9.34 -4.48
C GLY A 74 -21.87 10.46 -4.18
N SER A 75 -21.73 10.82 -2.92
CA SER A 75 -20.77 11.84 -2.46
C SER A 75 -19.35 11.30 -2.22
N LYS A 76 -19.15 9.99 -2.29
CA LYS A 76 -17.86 9.35 -2.07
C LYS A 76 -17.07 9.31 -3.38
N THR A 77 -15.76 9.57 -3.33
CA THR A 77 -14.89 9.55 -4.51
C THR A 77 -13.52 8.98 -4.18
N SER A 78 -12.89 8.28 -5.13
CA SER A 78 -11.50 7.77 -5.04
C SER A 78 -10.48 8.80 -5.56
N SER A 79 -10.79 10.08 -5.49
CA SER A 79 -9.90 11.13 -6.04
C SER A 79 -8.58 11.27 -5.28
N ARG A 80 -8.46 10.73 -4.08
CA ARG A 80 -7.25 10.70 -3.27
C ARG A 80 -7.08 9.32 -2.66
N ALA A 81 -5.90 8.75 -2.77
CA ALA A 81 -5.51 7.53 -2.06
C ALA A 81 -4.10 7.72 -1.48
N HIS A 82 -3.86 7.13 -0.32
CA HIS A 82 -2.56 7.20 0.35
C HIS A 82 -1.60 6.19 -0.26
N THR A 83 -1.99 4.91 -0.28
CA THR A 83 -1.18 3.83 -0.86
C THR A 83 -1.96 2.99 -1.86
N ILE A 84 -1.24 2.12 -2.57
CA ILE A 84 -1.77 1.28 -3.64
C ILE A 84 -1.14 -0.11 -3.60
N GLU A 85 -1.94 -1.16 -3.76
CA GLU A 85 -1.44 -2.51 -3.98
C GLU A 85 -2.10 -3.13 -5.21
N ILE A 86 -1.36 -3.99 -5.91
CA ILE A 86 -1.89 -4.76 -7.04
C ILE A 86 -1.48 -6.22 -6.90
N PHE A 87 -2.47 -7.09 -6.83
CA PHE A 87 -2.24 -8.53 -6.79
C PHE A 87 -3.18 -9.26 -7.77
N ASN A 88 -2.61 -10.06 -8.66
CA ASN A 88 -3.33 -10.88 -9.64
C ASN A 88 -4.40 -10.11 -10.44
N GLY A 89 -4.08 -8.90 -10.89
CA GLY A 89 -4.99 -8.08 -11.69
C GLY A 89 -6.14 -7.46 -10.88
N ILE A 90 -6.01 -7.43 -9.58
CA ILE A 90 -6.87 -6.68 -8.67
C ILE A 90 -6.08 -5.52 -8.09
N LEU A 91 -6.66 -4.35 -8.17
CA LEU A 91 -6.14 -3.09 -7.62
C LEU A 91 -6.83 -2.82 -6.28
N TYR A 92 -6.02 -2.47 -5.28
CA TYR A 92 -6.45 -2.07 -3.94
C TYR A 92 -5.97 -0.65 -3.70
N LEU A 93 -6.89 0.29 -3.42
CA LEU A 93 -6.59 1.66 -3.05
C LEU A 93 -6.85 1.85 -1.56
N ASN A 94 -5.85 2.28 -0.83
CA ASN A 94 -5.90 2.44 0.62
C ASN A 94 -5.95 3.91 1.02
N GLY A 95 -6.57 4.21 2.17
CA GLY A 95 -6.57 5.54 2.75
C GLY A 95 -7.23 6.60 1.87
N CYS A 96 -8.29 6.24 1.14
CA CYS A 96 -9.02 7.20 0.32
C CYS A 96 -9.72 8.25 1.20
N ALA A 97 -9.10 9.40 1.41
CA ALA A 97 -9.55 10.45 2.34
C ALA A 97 -10.96 10.98 2.03
N THR A 98 -11.38 10.89 0.78
CA THR A 98 -12.71 11.29 0.28
C THR A 98 -13.73 10.14 0.27
N TRP A 99 -13.34 8.99 0.86
CA TRP A 99 -14.17 7.79 0.99
C TRP A 99 -14.16 7.29 2.44
N SER A 100 -14.98 7.86 3.30
CA SER A 100 -15.02 7.53 4.73
C SER A 100 -15.40 6.06 4.99
N PRO A 101 -14.71 5.35 5.89
CA PRO A 101 -13.64 5.80 6.80
C PRO A 101 -12.23 5.81 6.18
N GLY A 102 -12.06 5.63 4.86
CA GLY A 102 -10.76 5.53 4.23
C GLY A 102 -10.17 4.12 4.32
N GLY A 103 -11.00 3.09 4.16
CA GLY A 103 -10.59 1.70 4.12
C GLY A 103 -9.91 1.32 2.80
N ILE A 104 -10.25 0.16 2.25
CA ILE A 104 -9.68 -0.36 1.02
C ILE A 104 -10.77 -0.40 -0.07
N LEU A 105 -10.54 0.26 -1.19
CA LEU A 105 -11.37 0.12 -2.38
C LEU A 105 -10.76 -0.92 -3.31
N ILE A 106 -11.57 -1.81 -3.86
CA ILE A 106 -11.13 -2.97 -4.64
C ILE A 106 -11.67 -2.85 -6.07
N PHE A 107 -10.76 -2.94 -7.05
CA PHE A 107 -11.09 -2.84 -8.47
C PHE A 107 -10.49 -3.98 -9.27
N SER A 108 -11.21 -4.44 -10.31
CA SER A 108 -10.69 -5.35 -11.33
C SER A 108 -9.88 -4.58 -12.36
N LEU A 109 -8.71 -5.10 -12.72
CA LEU A 109 -7.88 -4.67 -13.84
C LEU A 109 -7.99 -5.64 -15.03
N THR A 110 -9.13 -6.31 -15.21
CA THR A 110 -9.39 -7.11 -16.43
C THR A 110 -9.17 -6.26 -17.67
N ASN A 111 -9.68 -5.03 -17.67
CA ASN A 111 -9.22 -3.95 -18.55
C ASN A 111 -8.27 -3.04 -17.77
N PRO A 112 -6.95 -3.06 -18.05
CA PRO A 112 -5.96 -2.29 -17.30
C PRO A 112 -6.18 -0.79 -17.35
N THR A 113 -6.76 -0.28 -18.43
CA THR A 113 -7.02 1.16 -18.60
C THR A 113 -8.39 1.60 -18.08
N ALA A 114 -9.26 0.67 -17.69
CA ALA A 114 -10.60 0.99 -17.18
C ALA A 114 -10.91 0.14 -15.93
N PRO A 115 -10.34 0.46 -14.76
CA PRO A 115 -10.60 -0.28 -13.53
C PRO A 115 -12.09 -0.34 -13.19
N GLN A 116 -12.59 -1.54 -12.85
CA GLN A 116 -13.99 -1.76 -12.51
C GLN A 116 -14.12 -2.00 -11.02
N PHE A 117 -14.97 -1.22 -10.33
CA PHE A 117 -15.22 -1.39 -8.91
C PHE A 117 -15.85 -2.75 -8.62
N LEU A 118 -15.28 -3.43 -7.62
CA LEU A 118 -15.77 -4.71 -7.13
C LEU A 118 -16.39 -4.59 -5.74
N GLY A 119 -15.74 -3.88 -4.83
CA GLY A 119 -16.19 -3.75 -3.47
C GLY A 119 -15.25 -2.93 -2.60
N GLU A 120 -15.54 -2.90 -1.30
CA GLU A 120 -14.73 -2.18 -0.32
C GLU A 120 -14.59 -2.96 1.00
N TYR A 121 -13.47 -2.79 1.68
CA TYR A 121 -13.32 -3.09 3.10
C TYR A 121 -13.34 -1.77 3.87
N SER A 122 -14.40 -1.53 4.64
CA SER A 122 -14.67 -0.25 5.32
C SER A 122 -14.65 -0.36 6.84
N GLY A 123 -13.96 -1.36 7.40
CA GLY A 123 -13.90 -1.58 8.85
C GLY A 123 -13.27 -0.43 9.63
N ARG A 124 -12.31 0.26 9.04
CA ARG A 124 -11.61 1.43 9.57
C ARG A 124 -10.72 2.06 8.51
N TYR A 125 -10.04 3.17 8.84
CA TYR A 125 -8.98 3.72 7.99
C TYR A 125 -7.84 2.71 7.86
N ILE A 126 -7.45 2.42 6.62
CA ILE A 126 -6.31 1.57 6.27
C ILE A 126 -5.28 2.43 5.55
N HIS A 127 -4.10 2.50 6.13
CA HIS A 127 -2.99 3.29 5.62
C HIS A 127 -2.31 2.58 4.44
N ASP A 128 -2.01 1.30 4.63
CA ASP A 128 -1.35 0.46 3.63
C ASP A 128 -1.85 -0.98 3.72
N CYS A 129 -1.65 -1.78 2.68
CA CYS A 129 -1.91 -3.20 2.71
C CYS A 129 -0.96 -4.01 1.83
N TYR A 130 -0.70 -5.21 2.24
CA TYR A 130 -0.10 -6.26 1.42
C TYR A 130 -1.15 -7.33 1.13
N VAL A 131 -1.19 -7.82 -0.12
CA VAL A 131 -2.18 -8.83 -0.52
C VAL A 131 -1.48 -10.09 -1.01
N ARG A 132 -1.91 -11.23 -0.51
CA ARG A 132 -1.43 -12.54 -0.97
C ARG A 132 -2.52 -13.59 -0.90
N ASN A 133 -2.75 -14.29 -2.02
CA ASN A 133 -3.74 -15.37 -2.13
C ASN A 133 -5.08 -14.97 -1.53
N ASP A 134 -5.64 -13.86 -1.99
CA ASP A 134 -6.93 -13.31 -1.56
C ASP A 134 -7.07 -13.00 -0.05
N THR A 135 -5.94 -12.95 0.66
CA THR A 135 -5.86 -12.44 2.02
C THR A 135 -5.21 -11.07 2.00
N ILE A 136 -5.87 -10.08 2.58
CA ILE A 136 -5.34 -8.73 2.75
C ILE A 136 -4.79 -8.62 4.17
N PHE A 137 -3.55 -8.14 4.29
CA PHE A 137 -2.89 -7.77 5.54
C PHE A 137 -2.85 -6.25 5.57
N ALA A 138 -3.78 -5.66 6.30
CA ALA A 138 -4.07 -4.24 6.25
C ALA A 138 -3.48 -3.51 7.46
N ALA A 139 -2.62 -2.53 7.21
CA ALA A 139 -2.00 -1.69 8.22
C ALA A 139 -2.90 -0.49 8.57
N ALA A 140 -3.22 -0.34 9.85
CA ALA A 140 -4.00 0.79 10.35
C ALA A 140 -3.13 1.70 11.22
N VAL A 141 -2.84 2.89 10.72
CA VAL A 141 -1.88 3.83 11.33
C VAL A 141 -2.48 4.66 12.45
N ASN A 142 -3.79 4.87 12.45
CA ASN A 142 -4.46 5.70 13.45
C ASN A 142 -4.43 5.08 14.86
N SER A 143 -4.67 5.90 15.87
CA SER A 143 -4.72 5.47 17.27
C SER A 143 -5.63 4.24 17.47
N GLY A 144 -5.13 3.23 18.17
CA GLY A 144 -5.77 1.92 18.26
C GLY A 144 -5.56 1.07 17.00
N GLY A 145 -4.57 1.42 16.21
CA GLY A 145 -4.18 0.77 14.96
C GLY A 145 -3.91 -0.73 15.06
N GLY A 146 -2.90 -1.19 14.34
CA GLY A 146 -2.55 -2.61 14.27
C GLY A 146 -2.83 -3.19 12.89
N ILE A 147 -3.09 -4.49 12.82
CA ILE A 147 -3.22 -5.21 11.54
C ILE A 147 -4.61 -5.82 11.46
N ASP A 148 -5.34 -5.54 10.38
CA ASP A 148 -6.53 -6.31 10.02
C ASP A 148 -6.15 -7.38 9.00
N ILE A 149 -6.51 -8.63 9.28
CA ILE A 149 -6.35 -9.74 8.36
C ILE A 149 -7.74 -10.02 7.77
N VAL A 150 -7.86 -9.80 6.46
CA VAL A 150 -9.16 -9.77 5.77
C VAL A 150 -9.21 -10.83 4.69
N ASN A 151 -10.27 -11.63 4.71
CA ASN A 151 -10.60 -12.53 3.60
C ASN A 151 -11.23 -11.71 2.46
N ALA A 152 -10.57 -11.67 1.34
CA ALA A 152 -11.03 -11.03 0.12
C ALA A 152 -11.24 -12.03 -1.03
N THR A 153 -11.49 -13.30 -0.74
CA THR A 153 -11.89 -14.29 -1.77
C THR A 153 -13.10 -13.79 -2.54
N ASN A 154 -14.12 -13.29 -1.82
CA ASN A 154 -15.18 -12.51 -2.41
C ASN A 154 -14.83 -11.02 -2.37
N LYS A 155 -14.43 -10.46 -3.51
CA LYS A 155 -14.04 -9.05 -3.65
C LYS A 155 -15.19 -8.07 -3.41
N THR A 156 -16.44 -8.52 -3.59
CA THR A 156 -17.62 -7.66 -3.39
C THR A 156 -18.05 -7.57 -1.93
N SER A 157 -17.57 -8.48 -1.08
CA SER A 157 -17.89 -8.52 0.35
C SER A 157 -16.71 -9.07 1.16
N PRO A 158 -15.58 -8.33 1.24
CA PRO A 158 -14.45 -8.73 2.08
C PRO A 158 -14.85 -8.81 3.55
N SER A 159 -14.31 -9.79 4.27
CA SER A 159 -14.66 -10.02 5.67
C SER A 159 -13.42 -10.10 6.57
N LEU A 160 -13.51 -9.54 7.77
CA LEU A 160 -12.45 -9.62 8.75
C LEU A 160 -12.27 -11.07 9.24
N ILE A 161 -11.06 -11.60 9.15
CA ILE A 161 -10.67 -12.88 9.75
C ILE A 161 -10.24 -12.65 11.20
N ALA A 162 -9.31 -11.71 11.40
CA ALA A 162 -8.73 -11.40 12.69
C ALA A 162 -8.18 -9.97 12.73
N ARG A 163 -8.06 -9.43 13.94
CA ARG A 163 -7.44 -8.12 14.19
C ARG A 163 -6.37 -8.26 15.25
N ILE A 164 -5.13 -7.95 14.88
CA ILE A 164 -4.01 -7.85 15.81
C ILE A 164 -3.98 -6.42 16.33
N THR A 165 -4.16 -6.24 17.63
CA THR A 165 -4.11 -4.93 18.29
C THR A 165 -3.09 -4.97 19.41
N TYR A 166 -2.38 -3.88 19.61
CA TYR A 166 -1.42 -3.70 20.69
C TYR A 166 -1.37 -2.25 21.12
N SER A 167 -1.04 -2.04 22.40
CA SER A 167 -1.05 -0.70 23.00
C SER A 167 -0.05 0.22 22.28
N GLY A 168 -0.48 1.42 21.95
CA GLY A 168 0.34 2.45 21.31
C GLY A 168 0.72 2.14 19.85
N SER A 169 0.04 1.20 19.20
CA SER A 169 0.26 0.87 17.78
C SER A 169 -0.08 2.04 16.86
N GLY A 170 0.69 2.13 15.78
CA GLY A 170 0.43 3.03 14.65
C GLY A 170 1.01 2.38 13.41
N THR A 171 0.40 1.24 13.01
CA THR A 171 0.95 0.34 11.99
C THR A 171 0.94 1.00 10.62
N HIS A 172 2.13 1.16 10.05
CA HIS A 172 2.36 1.83 8.78
C HIS A 172 2.28 0.87 7.60
N ASN A 173 3.06 -0.21 7.64
CA ASN A 173 3.21 -1.14 6.53
C ASN A 173 3.15 -2.58 7.03
N THR A 174 2.77 -3.50 6.15
CA THR A 174 2.77 -4.95 6.40
C THR A 174 3.32 -5.72 5.21
N TRP A 175 3.93 -6.87 5.51
CA TRP A 175 4.33 -7.87 4.52
C TRP A 175 4.28 -9.26 5.12
N THR A 176 4.23 -10.33 4.29
CA THR A 176 4.19 -11.70 4.82
C THR A 176 5.31 -12.57 4.27
N THR A 177 5.59 -13.67 4.96
CA THR A 177 6.32 -14.81 4.38
C THR A 177 5.52 -15.41 3.23
N THR A 178 6.21 -16.14 2.35
CA THR A 178 5.58 -16.76 1.17
C THR A 178 4.46 -17.75 1.55
N ASP A 179 4.61 -18.45 2.65
CA ASP A 179 3.63 -19.40 3.21
C ASP A 179 2.54 -18.72 4.05
N ARG A 180 2.68 -17.41 4.31
CA ARG A 180 1.78 -16.60 5.16
C ARG A 180 1.71 -17.02 6.63
N HIS A 181 2.69 -17.77 7.12
CA HIS A 181 2.78 -18.11 8.54
C HIS A 181 3.12 -16.90 9.39
N TYR A 182 3.89 -15.96 8.86
CA TYR A 182 4.28 -14.76 9.58
C TYR A 182 3.85 -13.51 8.82
N VAL A 183 3.34 -12.51 9.56
CA VAL A 183 3.21 -11.14 9.07
C VAL A 183 4.24 -10.26 9.77
N PHE A 184 4.90 -9.44 8.98
CA PHE A 184 5.82 -8.40 9.41
C PHE A 184 5.05 -7.08 9.44
N SER A 185 5.28 -6.25 10.44
CA SER A 185 4.69 -4.93 10.50
C SER A 185 5.67 -3.89 11.04
N THR A 186 5.48 -2.66 10.60
CA THR A 186 6.23 -1.48 11.05
C THR A 186 5.27 -0.45 11.62
N ASP A 187 5.73 0.39 12.55
CA ASP A 187 4.95 1.50 13.08
C ASP A 187 5.60 2.83 12.72
N GLU A 188 4.82 3.78 12.25
CA GLU A 188 5.25 5.15 11.97
C GLU A 188 4.90 6.10 13.11
N VAL A 189 3.66 6.00 13.59
CA VAL A 189 3.10 6.84 14.66
C VAL A 189 2.80 6.02 15.92
N GLY A 190 2.15 6.61 16.89
CA GLY A 190 1.82 5.94 18.15
C GLY A 190 2.94 6.03 19.18
N SER A 191 2.77 5.34 20.32
CA SER A 191 3.68 5.42 21.47
C SER A 191 4.60 4.21 21.64
N THR A 192 4.47 3.18 20.80
CA THR A 192 5.38 2.03 20.81
C THR A 192 6.69 2.33 20.10
N ALA A 193 7.70 1.47 20.34
CA ALA A 193 8.94 1.50 19.57
C ALA A 193 8.67 1.31 18.06
N LYS A 194 9.28 2.14 17.22
CA LYS A 194 9.14 2.13 15.76
C LYS A 194 10.02 1.02 15.15
N ASN A 195 9.90 -0.18 15.67
CA ASN A 195 10.65 -1.35 15.23
C ASN A 195 9.85 -2.23 14.28
N LEU A 196 10.55 -3.12 13.61
CA LEU A 196 9.93 -4.24 12.90
C LEU A 196 9.37 -5.23 13.91
N LYS A 197 8.14 -5.67 13.71
CA LYS A 197 7.47 -6.71 14.49
C LYS A 197 7.13 -7.87 13.59
N VAL A 198 7.30 -9.09 14.11
CA VAL A 198 6.95 -10.34 13.42
C VAL A 198 5.86 -11.03 14.23
N TRP A 199 4.77 -11.40 13.57
CA TRP A 199 3.61 -12.01 14.21
C TRP A 199 3.38 -13.39 13.62
N ASP A 200 3.23 -14.40 14.48
CA ASP A 200 2.89 -15.76 14.10
C ASP A 200 1.37 -15.87 13.87
N LEU A 201 0.98 -16.30 12.68
CA LEU A 201 -0.41 -16.41 12.26
C LEU A 201 -0.95 -17.84 12.28
N THR A 202 -0.20 -18.80 12.82
CA THR A 202 -0.59 -20.23 12.82
C THR A 202 -1.85 -20.49 13.63
N THR A 203 -2.21 -19.60 14.56
CA THR A 203 -3.41 -19.73 15.40
C THR A 203 -4.67 -19.06 14.84
N LEU A 204 -4.60 -18.47 13.65
CA LEU A 204 -5.78 -17.83 13.06
C LEU A 204 -6.99 -18.79 13.01
N PRO A 205 -8.21 -18.29 13.26
CA PRO A 205 -8.61 -16.88 13.38
C PRO A 205 -8.34 -16.24 14.75
N THR A 206 -7.76 -16.93 15.72
CA THR A 206 -7.36 -16.34 16.99
C THR A 206 -6.10 -15.50 16.75
N PRO A 207 -6.15 -14.16 16.91
CA PRO A 207 -5.00 -13.31 16.66
C PRO A 207 -3.93 -13.49 17.75
N PRO A 208 -2.64 -13.39 17.40
CA PRO A 208 -1.57 -13.39 18.39
C PRO A 208 -1.68 -12.15 19.31
N SER A 209 -1.40 -12.34 20.59
CA SER A 209 -1.46 -11.27 21.61
C SER A 209 -0.17 -10.45 21.71
N SER A 210 0.93 -10.97 21.17
CA SER A 210 2.25 -10.32 21.16
C SER A 210 3.03 -10.74 19.92
N PRO A 211 4.01 -9.92 19.46
CA PRO A 211 4.89 -10.32 18.38
C PRO A 211 5.79 -11.48 18.82
N SER A 212 6.05 -12.41 17.91
CA SER A 212 6.99 -13.53 18.11
C SER A 212 8.43 -13.04 18.13
N ALA A 213 8.73 -11.96 17.42
CA ALA A 213 10.03 -11.32 17.38
C ALA A 213 9.89 -9.82 17.06
N THR A 214 10.90 -9.06 17.48
CA THR A 214 11.07 -7.64 17.13
C THR A 214 12.51 -7.37 16.73
N TYR A 215 12.69 -6.40 15.83
CA TYR A 215 14.00 -5.95 15.41
C TYR A 215 14.05 -4.42 15.39
N SER A 216 15.12 -3.85 15.98
CA SER A 216 15.42 -2.43 15.94
C SER A 216 16.82 -2.22 15.38
N TYR A 217 16.99 -1.27 14.47
CA TYR A 217 18.31 -0.87 13.99
C TYR A 217 18.93 0.13 14.98
N ASN A 218 18.27 1.26 15.17
CA ASN A 218 18.61 2.27 16.15
C ASN A 218 17.30 2.73 16.81
N PRO A 219 17.20 2.82 18.14
CA PRO A 219 15.97 3.24 18.82
C PRO A 219 15.43 4.62 18.42
N ALA A 220 16.29 5.50 17.86
CA ALA A 220 15.91 6.82 17.38
C ALA A 220 15.35 6.82 15.94
N ASP A 221 15.50 5.71 15.21
CA ASP A 221 15.07 5.60 13.83
C ASP A 221 13.70 4.92 13.73
N ILE A 222 12.97 5.27 12.67
CA ILE A 222 11.70 4.63 12.32
C ILE A 222 11.97 3.61 11.22
N ILE A 223 11.65 2.35 11.46
CA ILE A 223 11.56 1.36 10.40
C ILE A 223 10.21 1.58 9.72
N HIS A 224 10.25 2.23 8.55
CA HIS A 224 9.07 2.74 7.87
C HIS A 224 8.38 1.67 7.04
N ASN A 225 9.12 1.02 6.13
CA ASN A 225 8.58 -0.08 5.33
C ASN A 225 9.39 -1.37 5.50
N VAL A 226 8.74 -2.49 5.19
CA VAL A 226 9.36 -3.81 5.08
C VAL A 226 8.93 -4.50 3.79
N THR A 227 9.88 -5.14 3.12
CA THR A 227 9.64 -6.05 1.98
C THR A 227 10.29 -7.39 2.27
N VAL A 228 9.54 -8.50 2.18
CA VAL A 228 10.10 -9.83 2.38
C VAL A 228 10.32 -10.52 1.04
N ARG A 229 11.53 -11.04 0.83
CA ARG A 229 11.92 -11.79 -0.37
C ARG A 229 12.75 -13.02 0.04
N GLY A 230 12.22 -14.21 -0.23
CA GLY A 230 12.86 -15.45 0.23
C GLY A 230 13.02 -15.47 1.75
N ASN A 231 14.25 -15.62 2.22
CA ASN A 231 14.59 -15.68 3.65
C ASN A 231 15.04 -14.31 4.22
N TYR A 232 14.83 -13.22 3.48
CA TYR A 232 15.29 -11.90 3.86
C TYR A 232 14.13 -10.93 4.01
N ALA A 233 14.17 -10.10 5.06
CA ALA A 233 13.35 -8.91 5.23
C ALA A 233 14.22 -7.67 4.95
N TYR A 234 13.85 -6.90 3.95
CA TYR A 234 14.48 -5.61 3.62
C TYR A 234 13.68 -4.51 4.29
N ILE A 235 14.35 -3.68 5.07
CA ILE A 235 13.72 -2.59 5.81
C ILE A 235 14.17 -1.24 5.28
N GLU A 236 13.23 -0.32 5.16
CA GLU A 236 13.49 1.08 4.91
C GLU A 236 13.53 1.81 6.25
N ILE A 237 14.64 2.50 6.52
CA ILE A 237 14.83 3.30 7.72
C ILE A 237 14.64 4.75 7.33
N GLY A 238 13.53 5.34 7.77
CA GLY A 238 13.22 6.74 7.60
C GLY A 238 13.48 7.51 8.90
N ARG A 239 13.97 8.75 8.78
CA ARG A 239 13.82 9.74 9.85
C ARG A 239 12.55 10.51 9.53
N ALA A 240 11.58 10.51 10.45
CA ALA A 240 10.51 11.48 10.37
C ALA A 240 11.13 12.87 10.56
N TYR A 241 11.21 13.65 9.50
CA TYR A 241 11.42 15.09 9.62
C TYR A 241 10.03 15.67 9.91
N VAL A 242 9.84 16.08 11.14
CA VAL A 242 8.69 16.89 11.56
C VAL A 242 8.98 18.35 11.27
#